data_9875f308e8c8dcbc32b8a03d9a63d5a3
#
_entry.id   9875f308e8c8dcbc32b8a03d9a63d5a3
#
_cell.length_a   1.000
_cell.length_b   1.000
_cell.length_c   1.000
_cell.angle_alpha   90.00
_cell.angle_beta   90.00
_cell.angle_gamma   90.00
#
_symmetry.space_group_name_H-M   'P 1'
#
loop_
_entity.id
_entity.type
_entity.pdbx_description
1 polymer ?
#
loop_
_entity_poly.entity_id
_entity_poly.type
_entity_poly.pdbx_seq_one_letter_code
_entity_poly.pdbx_strand_id
1 'polypeptide(L)'
;MPTPIPRDEAWTLLTEWVSATPLRRHCLAVETAMRAYARREQGDEELWGVTGLLHDADYERFPDMSTGHPREIMAELERRDAPPEMVRAIASHAEYLGVSRDSPMERTLHAVDELSGFIVACAMVRPEGIVGLTPKSVRKKLKQPSFAAAVDRDELQNAAAELGVPFRQPAPARRCPAPAPGPRAPRSRS
;
A
#
# COMPACT_ATOMS: atom_id res chain seq x y z
N MET A 1 9.38 -19.16 -22.60
CA MET A 1 9.29 -18.83 -21.17
C MET A 1 8.87 -17.39 -21.06
N PRO A 2 7.90 -17.04 -20.22
CA PRO A 2 7.54 -15.64 -19.98
C PRO A 2 8.78 -14.85 -19.61
N THR A 3 8.95 -13.67 -20.18
CA THR A 3 10.16 -12.88 -19.97
C THR A 3 9.83 -11.67 -19.09
N PRO A 4 10.56 -11.43 -18.00
CA PRO A 4 10.38 -10.21 -17.23
C PRO A 4 10.53 -8.97 -18.13
N ILE A 5 9.63 -8.00 -17.98
CA ILE A 5 9.74 -6.73 -18.70
C ILE A 5 10.87 -5.92 -18.04
N PRO A 6 11.90 -5.48 -18.81
CA PRO A 6 12.95 -4.63 -18.26
C PRO A 6 12.36 -3.32 -17.72
N ARG A 7 12.93 -2.81 -16.63
CA ARG A 7 12.39 -1.61 -15.96
C ARG A 7 12.35 -0.37 -16.85
N ASP A 8 13.30 -0.19 -17.77
CA ASP A 8 13.34 0.92 -18.73
C ASP A 8 12.21 0.83 -19.77
N GLU A 9 11.87 -0.37 -20.23
CA GLU A 9 10.69 -0.60 -21.08
C GLU A 9 9.39 -0.35 -20.32
N ALA A 10 9.31 -0.81 -19.07
CA ALA A 10 8.16 -0.55 -18.19
C ALA A 10 7.99 0.96 -17.94
N TRP A 11 9.08 1.68 -17.72
CA TRP A 11 9.04 3.13 -17.57
C TRP A 11 8.57 3.84 -18.85
N THR A 12 9.03 3.38 -20.00
CA THR A 12 8.59 3.89 -21.31
C THR A 12 7.09 3.69 -21.46
N LEU A 13 6.58 2.49 -21.22
CA LEU A 13 5.15 2.17 -21.29
C LEU A 13 4.34 3.06 -20.32
N LEU A 14 4.77 3.18 -19.08
CA LEU A 14 4.10 4.04 -18.10
C LEU A 14 4.04 5.49 -18.60
N THR A 15 5.13 6.04 -19.12
CA THR A 15 5.19 7.44 -19.54
C THR A 15 4.47 7.72 -20.85
N GLU A 16 4.24 6.72 -21.67
CA GLU A 16 3.38 6.80 -22.86
C GLU A 16 1.88 6.83 -22.48
N TRP A 17 1.49 6.14 -21.44
CA TRP A 17 0.08 6.01 -21.05
C TRP A 17 -0.36 7.00 -19.97
N VAL A 18 0.55 7.45 -19.15
CA VAL A 18 0.32 8.36 -18.02
C VAL A 18 1.05 9.67 -18.25
N SER A 19 0.33 10.77 -18.36
CA SER A 19 0.90 12.14 -18.43
C SER A 19 0.94 12.82 -17.07
N ALA A 20 0.01 12.47 -16.17
CA ALA A 20 -0.15 13.07 -14.86
C ALA A 20 1.03 12.77 -13.93
N THR A 21 1.77 13.81 -13.57
CA THR A 21 2.90 13.70 -12.62
C THR A 21 2.51 13.06 -11.26
N PRO A 22 1.33 13.34 -10.66
CA PRO A 22 0.93 12.69 -9.42
C PRO A 22 0.81 11.17 -9.55
N LEU A 23 0.21 10.66 -10.63
CA LEU A 23 0.06 9.23 -10.85
C LEU A 23 1.40 8.55 -11.12
N ARG A 24 2.29 9.17 -11.92
CA ARG A 24 3.67 8.67 -12.10
C ARG A 24 4.42 8.57 -10.76
N ARG A 25 4.26 9.56 -9.86
CA ARG A 25 4.87 9.54 -8.53
C ARG A 25 4.30 8.44 -7.66
N HIS A 26 3.00 8.19 -7.76
CA HIS A 26 2.35 7.08 -7.08
C HIS A 26 2.95 5.75 -7.55
N CYS A 27 2.97 5.47 -8.85
CA CYS A 27 3.56 4.25 -9.41
C CYS A 27 5.03 4.05 -8.98
N LEU A 28 5.84 5.11 -8.95
CA LEU A 28 7.23 5.05 -8.45
C LEU A 28 7.31 4.76 -6.95
N ALA A 29 6.37 5.26 -6.16
CA ALA A 29 6.31 4.97 -4.73
C ALA A 29 5.93 3.51 -4.48
N VAL A 30 4.96 2.99 -5.24
CA VAL A 30 4.56 1.57 -5.19
C VAL A 30 5.71 0.68 -5.67
N GLU A 31 6.39 0.99 -6.79
CA GLU A 31 7.61 0.28 -7.22
C GLU A 31 8.63 0.16 -6.09
N THR A 32 8.92 1.30 -5.42
CA THR A 32 9.92 1.35 -4.35
C THR A 32 9.53 0.46 -3.17
N ALA A 33 8.25 0.48 -2.78
CA ALA A 33 7.73 -0.34 -1.70
C ALA A 33 7.76 -1.84 -2.09
N MET A 34 7.32 -2.19 -3.29
CA MET A 34 7.32 -3.55 -3.81
C MET A 34 8.74 -4.15 -3.81
N ARG A 35 9.74 -3.40 -4.28
CA ARG A 35 11.16 -3.84 -4.23
C ARG A 35 11.62 -4.09 -2.79
N ALA A 36 11.26 -3.22 -1.86
CA ALA A 36 11.63 -3.40 -0.45
C ALA A 36 11.01 -4.65 0.17
N TYR A 37 9.75 -4.94 -0.15
CA TYR A 37 9.07 -6.15 0.32
C TYR A 37 9.59 -7.40 -0.39
N ALA A 38 9.91 -7.35 -1.69
CA ALA A 38 10.52 -8.46 -2.41
C ALA A 38 11.81 -8.92 -1.71
N ARG A 39 12.70 -7.98 -1.33
CA ARG A 39 13.91 -8.30 -0.55
C ARG A 39 13.60 -8.98 0.78
N ARG A 40 12.58 -8.53 1.48
CA ARG A 40 12.15 -9.10 2.75
C ARG A 40 11.59 -10.52 2.60
N GLU A 41 10.76 -10.72 1.59
CA GLU A 41 10.09 -11.99 1.29
C GLU A 41 10.93 -12.94 0.43
N GLN A 42 12.17 -12.56 0.10
CA GLN A 42 13.09 -13.31 -0.77
C GLN A 42 12.50 -13.59 -2.17
N GLY A 43 11.67 -12.67 -2.65
CA GLY A 43 11.09 -12.70 -3.99
C GLY A 43 11.98 -12.02 -5.03
N ASP A 44 11.57 -12.10 -6.30
CA ASP A 44 12.24 -11.41 -7.39
C ASP A 44 12.00 -9.90 -7.32
N GLU A 45 13.06 -9.15 -6.95
CA GLU A 45 12.99 -7.71 -6.75
C GLU A 45 12.62 -6.96 -8.04
N GLU A 46 13.09 -7.42 -9.19
CA GLU A 46 12.80 -6.77 -10.47
C GLU A 46 11.36 -7.01 -10.88
N LEU A 47 10.89 -8.24 -10.82
CA LEU A 47 9.51 -8.60 -11.12
C LEU A 47 8.53 -7.82 -10.22
N TRP A 48 8.76 -7.81 -8.91
CA TRP A 48 7.88 -7.11 -7.98
C TRP A 48 7.88 -5.60 -8.21
N GLY A 49 9.08 -5.04 -8.45
CA GLY A 49 9.22 -3.61 -8.71
C GLY A 49 8.48 -3.17 -9.97
N VAL A 50 8.67 -3.90 -11.08
CA VAL A 50 8.00 -3.60 -12.35
C VAL A 50 6.48 -3.81 -12.25
N THR A 51 6.04 -4.82 -11.51
CA THR A 51 4.61 -5.01 -11.21
C THR A 51 4.03 -3.77 -10.52
N GLY A 52 4.69 -3.27 -9.47
CA GLY A 52 4.27 -2.05 -8.78
C GLY A 52 4.35 -0.80 -9.65
N LEU A 53 5.32 -0.72 -10.57
CA LEU A 53 5.43 0.42 -11.49
C LEU A 53 4.27 0.49 -12.49
N LEU A 54 3.75 -0.65 -12.93
CA LEU A 54 2.77 -0.75 -14.01
C LEU A 54 1.34 -0.99 -13.55
N HIS A 55 1.07 -1.24 -12.26
CA HIS A 55 -0.25 -1.65 -11.79
C HIS A 55 -1.37 -0.69 -12.18
N ASP A 56 -1.09 0.61 -12.21
CA ASP A 56 -2.01 1.71 -12.52
C ASP A 56 -1.71 2.40 -13.87
N ALA A 57 -0.90 1.80 -14.74
CA ALA A 57 -0.45 2.46 -15.97
C ALA A 57 -1.60 2.83 -16.92
N ASP A 58 -2.72 2.13 -16.86
CA ASP A 58 -3.90 2.38 -17.70
C ASP A 58 -4.94 3.31 -17.04
N TYR A 59 -4.81 3.62 -15.74
CA TYR A 59 -5.83 4.34 -14.96
C TYR A 59 -6.20 5.71 -15.52
N GLU A 60 -5.22 6.48 -16.01
CA GLU A 60 -5.48 7.80 -16.60
C GLU A 60 -6.12 7.70 -18.00
N ARG A 61 -5.64 6.75 -18.80
CA ARG A 61 -6.06 6.60 -20.19
C ARG A 61 -7.38 5.85 -20.35
N PHE A 62 -7.67 4.91 -19.43
CA PHE A 62 -8.83 4.03 -19.45
C PHE A 62 -9.52 3.98 -18.08
N PRO A 63 -10.10 5.10 -17.61
CA PRO A 63 -10.59 5.24 -16.24
C PRO A 63 -11.88 4.47 -15.93
N ASP A 64 -12.49 3.83 -16.93
CA ASP A 64 -13.71 3.03 -16.71
C ASP A 64 -13.36 1.71 -16.02
N MET A 65 -13.81 1.56 -14.78
CA MET A 65 -13.55 0.37 -13.95
C MET A 65 -14.22 -0.89 -14.50
N SER A 66 -15.24 -0.76 -15.34
CA SER A 66 -15.94 -1.92 -15.92
C SER A 66 -15.22 -2.50 -17.14
N THR A 67 -14.61 -1.67 -17.95
CA THR A 67 -14.01 -2.05 -19.24
C THR A 67 -12.54 -1.67 -19.40
N GLY A 68 -12.05 -0.68 -18.67
CA GLY A 68 -10.69 -0.14 -18.74
C GLY A 68 -9.78 -0.69 -17.65
N HIS A 69 -9.40 0.16 -16.70
CA HIS A 69 -8.50 -0.20 -15.61
C HIS A 69 -8.99 -1.41 -14.79
N PRO A 70 -8.11 -2.38 -14.43
CA PRO A 70 -6.75 -2.58 -14.90
C PRO A 70 -6.66 -3.53 -16.12
N ARG A 71 -7.77 -3.76 -16.83
CA ARG A 71 -7.86 -4.76 -17.90
C ARG A 71 -6.97 -4.41 -19.09
N GLU A 72 -6.81 -3.13 -19.39
CA GLU A 72 -6.01 -2.68 -20.53
C GLU A 72 -4.52 -2.89 -20.30
N ILE A 73 -4.02 -2.60 -19.08
CA ILE A 73 -2.62 -2.90 -18.76
C ILE A 73 -2.39 -4.42 -18.69
N MET A 74 -3.32 -5.20 -18.16
CA MET A 74 -3.23 -6.65 -18.15
C MET A 74 -3.12 -7.20 -19.57
N ALA A 75 -4.00 -6.77 -20.50
CA ALA A 75 -3.95 -7.18 -21.89
C ALA A 75 -2.64 -6.77 -22.60
N GLU A 76 -2.11 -5.59 -22.27
CA GLU A 76 -0.81 -5.14 -22.80
C GLU A 76 0.33 -6.03 -22.30
N LEU A 77 0.33 -6.40 -21.03
CA LEU A 77 1.33 -7.28 -20.43
C LEU A 77 1.26 -8.70 -21.02
N GLU A 78 0.07 -9.23 -21.23
CA GLU A 78 -0.15 -10.52 -21.90
C GLU A 78 0.39 -10.49 -23.34
N ARG A 79 0.18 -9.40 -24.11
CA ARG A 79 0.72 -9.24 -25.45
C ARG A 79 2.26 -9.17 -25.49
N ARG A 80 2.88 -8.77 -24.38
CA ARG A 80 4.34 -8.74 -24.21
C ARG A 80 4.92 -10.01 -23.64
N ASP A 81 4.10 -11.06 -23.47
CA ASP A 81 4.50 -12.34 -22.86
C ASP A 81 5.08 -12.15 -21.44
N ALA A 82 4.53 -11.20 -20.67
CA ALA A 82 4.92 -10.96 -19.30
C ALA A 82 4.59 -12.16 -18.38
N PRO A 83 5.30 -12.33 -17.27
CA PRO A 83 5.03 -13.40 -16.32
C PRO A 83 3.57 -13.41 -15.84
N PRO A 84 2.87 -14.56 -15.87
CA PRO A 84 1.47 -14.65 -15.46
C PRO A 84 1.21 -14.17 -14.02
N GLU A 85 2.18 -14.37 -13.12
CA GLU A 85 2.11 -13.89 -11.74
C GLU A 85 2.08 -12.36 -11.66
N MET A 86 2.71 -11.63 -12.59
CA MET A 86 2.64 -10.18 -12.69
C MET A 86 1.23 -9.73 -13.08
N VAL A 87 0.67 -10.33 -14.13
CA VAL A 87 -0.69 -10.03 -14.60
C VAL A 87 -1.71 -10.34 -13.50
N ARG A 88 -1.57 -11.50 -12.83
CA ARG A 88 -2.44 -11.89 -11.74
C ARG A 88 -2.33 -10.94 -10.54
N ALA A 89 -1.13 -10.48 -10.18
CA ALA A 89 -0.96 -9.51 -9.09
C ALA A 89 -1.68 -8.19 -9.41
N ILE A 90 -1.55 -7.70 -10.64
CA ILE A 90 -2.27 -6.53 -11.11
C ILE A 90 -3.79 -6.76 -11.11
N ALA A 91 -4.28 -7.95 -11.52
CA ALA A 91 -5.70 -8.26 -11.42
C ALA A 91 -6.20 -8.23 -9.96
N SER A 92 -5.40 -8.71 -9.02
CA SER A 92 -5.80 -8.89 -7.62
C SER A 92 -5.82 -7.61 -6.79
N HIS A 93 -5.16 -6.51 -7.23
CA HIS A 93 -5.21 -5.25 -6.53
C HIS A 93 -6.56 -4.55 -6.69
N ALA A 94 -7.25 -4.78 -7.81
CA ALA A 94 -8.57 -4.23 -8.11
C ALA A 94 -9.67 -5.13 -7.51
N GLU A 95 -10.19 -4.80 -6.33
CA GLU A 95 -11.14 -5.64 -5.58
C GLU A 95 -12.40 -6.02 -6.38
N TYR A 96 -12.88 -5.12 -7.24
CA TYR A 96 -14.07 -5.37 -8.08
C TYR A 96 -13.88 -6.45 -9.15
N LEU A 97 -12.64 -6.90 -9.40
CA LEU A 97 -12.38 -8.08 -10.25
C LEU A 97 -12.59 -9.40 -9.51
N GLY A 98 -12.70 -9.38 -8.19
CA GLY A 98 -12.93 -10.58 -7.37
C GLY A 98 -11.80 -11.60 -7.41
N VAL A 99 -10.59 -11.21 -7.78
CA VAL A 99 -9.41 -12.07 -7.80
C VAL A 99 -8.82 -12.16 -6.40
N SER A 100 -8.70 -13.39 -5.88
CA SER A 100 -8.08 -13.62 -4.55
C SER A 100 -6.60 -13.25 -4.53
N ARG A 101 -6.12 -12.83 -3.37
CA ARG A 101 -4.70 -12.50 -3.11
C ARG A 101 -3.99 -13.66 -2.40
N ASP A 102 -3.48 -14.61 -3.20
CA ASP A 102 -2.98 -15.88 -2.70
C ASP A 102 -1.45 -15.87 -2.48
N SER A 103 -0.73 -15.06 -3.27
CA SER A 103 0.74 -14.95 -3.17
C SER A 103 1.19 -13.77 -2.28
N PRO A 104 2.43 -13.81 -1.75
CA PRO A 104 3.00 -12.67 -1.05
C PRO A 104 3.05 -11.39 -1.91
N MET A 105 3.33 -11.50 -3.22
CA MET A 105 3.38 -10.37 -4.14
C MET A 105 2.02 -9.70 -4.28
N GLU A 106 0.95 -10.46 -4.44
CA GLU A 106 -0.43 -9.96 -4.56
C GLU A 106 -0.87 -9.22 -3.29
N ARG A 107 -0.66 -9.82 -2.12
CA ARG A 107 -0.97 -9.16 -0.83
C ARG A 107 -0.15 -7.90 -0.62
N THR A 108 1.11 -7.92 -1.05
CA THR A 108 1.98 -6.74 -0.92
C THR A 108 1.52 -5.63 -1.83
N LEU A 109 1.24 -5.91 -3.11
CA LEU A 109 0.78 -4.89 -4.06
C LEU A 109 -0.46 -4.17 -3.52
N HIS A 110 -1.49 -4.92 -3.13
CA HIS A 110 -2.71 -4.36 -2.57
C HIS A 110 -2.46 -3.48 -1.34
N ALA A 111 -1.60 -3.93 -0.42
CA ALA A 111 -1.34 -3.20 0.81
C ALA A 111 -0.48 -1.94 0.61
N VAL A 112 0.47 -1.95 -0.32
CA VAL A 112 1.36 -0.80 -0.53
C VAL A 112 0.77 0.24 -1.48
N ASP A 113 -0.16 -0.15 -2.33
CA ASP A 113 -0.85 0.74 -3.26
C ASP A 113 -1.59 1.85 -2.48
N GLU A 114 -2.60 1.52 -1.71
CA GLU A 114 -3.36 2.46 -0.89
C GLU A 114 -2.48 3.24 0.10
N LEU A 115 -1.53 2.57 0.74
CA LEU A 115 -0.62 3.22 1.68
C LEU A 115 0.31 4.21 0.98
N SER A 116 0.79 3.89 -0.21
CA SER A 116 1.66 4.78 -1.00
C SER A 116 0.93 6.04 -1.42
N GLY A 117 -0.32 5.92 -1.89
CA GLY A 117 -1.18 7.08 -2.19
C GLY A 117 -1.34 8.00 -0.98
N PHE A 118 -1.62 7.43 0.19
CA PHE A 118 -1.75 8.20 1.42
C PHE A 118 -0.43 8.87 1.85
N ILE A 119 0.72 8.20 1.71
CA ILE A 119 2.05 8.76 2.01
C ILE A 119 2.38 9.91 1.05
N VAL A 120 2.10 9.75 -0.24
CA VAL A 120 2.27 10.82 -1.24
C VAL A 120 1.42 12.03 -0.88
N ALA A 121 0.14 11.84 -0.52
CA ALA A 121 -0.72 12.94 -0.06
C ALA A 121 -0.15 13.62 1.20
N CYS A 122 0.40 12.86 2.14
CA CYS A 122 1.08 13.45 3.32
C CYS A 122 2.30 14.29 2.92
N ALA A 123 3.06 13.87 1.93
CA ALA A 123 4.23 14.59 1.43
C ALA A 123 3.82 15.89 0.71
N MET A 124 2.76 15.86 -0.10
CA MET A 124 2.32 17.02 -0.88
C MET A 124 1.87 18.22 -0.05
N VAL A 125 1.43 18.04 1.18
CA VAL A 125 1.01 19.12 2.08
C VAL A 125 2.16 19.66 2.95
N ARG A 126 3.39 19.26 2.67
CA ARG A 126 4.58 19.67 3.41
C ARG A 126 5.52 20.49 2.52
N PRO A 127 6.11 21.58 3.00
CA PRO A 127 7.12 22.34 2.24
C PRO A 127 8.32 21.46 1.83
N GLU A 128 8.77 20.56 2.71
CA GLU A 128 9.91 19.67 2.49
C GLU A 128 9.51 18.38 1.75
N GLY A 129 8.25 18.23 1.36
CA GLY A 129 7.75 17.02 0.72
C GLY A 129 7.91 15.78 1.60
N ILE A 130 8.50 14.74 1.02
CA ILE A 130 8.75 13.47 1.72
C ILE A 130 9.93 13.54 2.70
N VAL A 131 10.81 14.53 2.56
CA VAL A 131 11.99 14.67 3.42
C VAL A 131 11.56 14.89 4.87
N GLY A 132 12.07 14.06 5.79
CA GLY A 132 11.71 14.11 7.20
C GLY A 132 10.26 13.66 7.51
N LEU A 133 9.53 13.08 6.55
CA LEU A 133 8.24 12.44 6.83
C LEU A 133 8.50 11.16 7.65
N THR A 134 7.86 11.06 8.82
CA THR A 134 8.04 9.92 9.71
C THR A 134 6.79 9.05 9.78
N PRO A 135 6.89 7.75 10.13
CA PRO A 135 5.73 6.91 10.38
C PRO A 135 4.78 7.48 11.44
N LYS A 136 5.32 8.23 12.42
CA LYS A 136 4.52 8.91 13.46
C LYS A 136 3.65 10.02 12.86
N SER A 137 4.20 10.82 11.94
CA SER A 137 3.46 11.90 11.28
C SER A 137 2.40 11.35 10.31
N VAL A 138 2.70 10.28 9.57
CA VAL A 138 1.72 9.57 8.73
C VAL A 138 0.56 9.03 9.58
N ARG A 139 0.85 8.30 10.66
CA ARG A 139 -0.17 7.82 11.60
C ARG A 139 -1.02 8.93 12.23
N LYS A 140 -0.43 10.12 12.48
CA LYS A 140 -1.21 11.28 12.96
C LYS A 140 -2.19 11.77 11.91
N LYS A 141 -1.80 11.79 10.64
CA LYS A 141 -2.66 12.17 9.51
C LYS A 141 -3.77 11.16 9.25
N LEU A 142 -3.51 9.86 9.39
CA LEU A 142 -4.53 8.82 9.28
C LEU A 142 -5.70 8.97 10.26
N LYS A 143 -5.47 9.61 11.42
CA LYS A 143 -6.51 9.93 12.40
C LYS A 143 -7.37 11.14 12.03
N GLN A 144 -7.10 11.81 10.93
CA GLN A 144 -7.84 12.99 10.45
C GLN A 144 -8.77 12.57 9.29
N PRO A 145 -10.08 12.36 9.51
CA PRO A 145 -10.99 11.85 8.48
C PRO A 145 -11.08 12.73 7.23
N SER A 146 -10.97 14.06 7.41
CA SER A 146 -11.03 15.03 6.31
C SER A 146 -9.76 15.08 5.45
N PHE A 147 -8.63 14.53 5.94
CA PHE A 147 -7.39 14.49 5.17
C PHE A 147 -7.38 13.27 4.26
N ALA A 148 -7.16 13.44 2.95
CA ALA A 148 -7.23 12.37 1.95
C ALA A 148 -8.49 11.50 2.15
N ALA A 149 -9.67 12.14 2.13
CA ALA A 149 -10.95 11.52 2.51
C ALA A 149 -11.36 10.35 1.59
N ALA A 150 -10.81 10.31 0.38
CA ALA A 150 -11.05 9.21 -0.59
C ALA A 150 -10.34 7.91 -0.22
N VAL A 151 -9.32 7.94 0.65
CA VAL A 151 -8.58 6.73 1.08
C VAL A 151 -9.39 6.01 2.15
N ASP A 152 -9.69 4.74 1.94
CA ASP A 152 -10.36 3.89 2.92
C ASP A 152 -9.37 3.46 4.02
N ARG A 153 -9.68 3.85 5.28
CA ARG A 153 -8.83 3.57 6.45
C ARG A 153 -8.96 2.15 6.95
N ASP A 154 -10.11 1.55 6.75
CA ASP A 154 -10.36 0.17 7.17
C ASP A 154 -9.67 -0.78 6.19
N GLU A 155 -9.69 -0.47 4.90
CA GLU A 155 -8.93 -1.18 3.87
C GLU A 155 -7.43 -1.12 4.15
N LEU A 156 -6.86 0.06 4.43
CA LEU A 156 -5.46 0.19 4.84
C LEU A 156 -5.09 -0.67 6.06
N GLN A 157 -5.99 -0.77 7.04
CA GLN A 157 -5.75 -1.58 8.24
C GLN A 157 -5.81 -3.06 7.94
N ASN A 158 -6.77 -3.48 7.11
CA ASN A 158 -6.94 -4.87 6.68
C ASN A 158 -5.75 -5.34 5.85
N ALA A 159 -5.35 -4.55 4.86
CA ALA A 159 -4.20 -4.83 4.01
C ALA A 159 -2.88 -4.93 4.82
N ALA A 160 -2.67 -4.04 5.80
CA ALA A 160 -1.52 -4.13 6.69
C ALA A 160 -1.55 -5.39 7.56
N ALA A 161 -2.75 -5.84 7.97
CA ALA A 161 -2.91 -7.08 8.73
C ALA A 161 -2.60 -8.31 7.87
N GLU A 162 -3.00 -8.32 6.60
CA GLU A 162 -2.66 -9.37 5.62
C GLU A 162 -1.14 -9.52 5.43
N LEU A 163 -0.39 -8.42 5.54
CA LEU A 163 1.08 -8.42 5.52
C LEU A 163 1.73 -8.81 6.85
N GLY A 164 0.95 -9.07 7.89
CA GLY A 164 1.48 -9.30 9.24
C GLY A 164 2.17 -8.08 9.85
N VAL A 165 1.88 -6.87 9.35
CA VAL A 165 2.45 -5.61 9.86
C VAL A 165 1.46 -4.99 10.83
N PRO A 166 1.80 -4.82 12.14
CA PRO A 166 0.89 -4.22 13.09
C PRO A 166 0.68 -2.73 12.77
N PHE A 167 -0.46 -2.41 12.16
CA PHE A 167 -0.87 -1.03 11.91
C PHE A 167 -1.36 -0.32 13.19
N ARG A 168 -1.82 -1.09 14.18
CA ARG A 168 -2.25 -0.58 15.49
C ARG A 168 -1.05 -0.18 16.34
N GLN A 169 -1.14 0.98 17.00
CA GLN A 169 -0.39 1.19 18.23
C GLN A 169 -0.77 0.06 19.20
N PRO A 170 0.21 -0.55 19.90
CA PRO A 170 -0.14 -1.41 21.05
C PRO A 170 -1.09 -0.58 21.93
N ALA A 171 -2.21 -1.20 22.34
CA ALA A 171 -3.13 -0.57 23.28
C ALA A 171 -2.29 -0.04 24.45
N PRO A 172 -2.54 1.18 24.97
CA PRO A 172 -1.82 1.65 26.14
C PRO A 172 -1.91 0.58 27.20
N ALA A 173 -0.75 0.16 27.74
CA ALA A 173 -0.68 -0.85 28.77
C ALA A 173 -1.78 -0.54 29.80
N ARG A 174 -2.70 -1.48 30.01
CA ARG A 174 -3.76 -1.31 31.01
C ARG A 174 -3.05 -0.93 32.29
N ARG A 175 -3.30 0.27 32.81
CA ARG A 175 -2.83 0.63 34.14
C ARG A 175 -3.29 -0.46 35.06
N CYS A 176 -2.37 -1.16 35.74
CA CYS A 176 -2.71 -2.01 36.84
C CYS A 176 -3.63 -1.21 37.76
N PRO A 177 -4.80 -1.75 38.15
CA PRO A 177 -5.60 -1.11 39.15
C PRO A 177 -4.73 -0.91 40.40
N ALA A 178 -4.78 0.29 40.97
CA ALA A 178 -4.07 0.59 42.21
C ALA A 178 -4.48 -0.47 43.27
N PRO A 179 -3.53 -0.96 44.10
CA PRO A 179 -3.86 -1.90 45.16
C PRO A 179 -4.98 -1.33 46.03
N ALA A 180 -5.96 -2.18 46.35
CA ALA A 180 -7.06 -1.81 47.23
C ALA A 180 -6.50 -1.26 48.56
N PRO A 181 -7.10 -0.19 49.11
CA PRO A 181 -6.68 0.32 50.41
C PRO A 181 -6.77 -0.78 51.45
N GLY A 182 -5.67 -1.04 52.14
CA GLY A 182 -5.60 -2.02 53.22
C GLY A 182 -6.63 -1.73 54.34
N PRO A 183 -7.00 -2.75 55.15
CA PRO A 183 -8.00 -2.60 56.19
C PRO A 183 -7.57 -1.51 57.18
N ARG A 184 -8.50 -0.60 57.47
CA ARG A 184 -8.30 0.45 58.49
C ARG A 184 -8.06 -0.17 59.85
N ALA A 185 -7.00 0.23 60.49
CA ALA A 185 -6.75 -0.13 61.89
C ALA A 185 -7.91 0.28 62.81
N PRO A 186 -8.26 -0.53 63.79
CA PRO A 186 -9.34 -0.21 64.73
C PRO A 186 -9.01 1.05 65.54
N ARG A 187 -9.97 1.97 65.59
CA ARG A 187 -9.86 3.18 66.44
C ARG A 187 -9.85 2.75 67.89
N SER A 188 -8.80 3.11 68.62
CA SER A 188 -8.75 2.99 70.09
C SER A 188 -9.82 3.93 70.69
N ARG A 189 -10.73 3.36 71.48
CA ARG A 189 -11.62 4.13 72.34
C ARG A 189 -10.85 4.51 73.63
N SER A 190 -10.82 5.79 73.90
CA SER A 190 -10.50 6.40 75.17
C SER A 190 -11.81 6.75 75.87
#